data_0c66148ab05b2ee2710a2ff7ba6a3198
#
_entry.id   0c66148ab05b2ee2710a2ff7ba6a3198
#
_cell.length_a   1.000
_cell.length_b   1.000
_cell.length_c   1.000
_cell.angle_alpha   90.00
_cell.angle_beta   90.00
_cell.angle_gamma   90.00
#
_symmetry.space_group_name_H-M   'P 1'
#
loop_
_entity.id
_entity.type
_entity.pdbx_description
1 polymer ?
#
loop_
_entity_poly.entity_id
_entity_poly.type
_entity_poly.pdbx_seq_one_letter_code
_entity_poly.pdbx_strand_id
1 'polypeptide(L)'
;MRVKEIEVNLRTLIPHIKRKDVVYYFDPLSLKIHPVTISNANYYKLRYIEWFKAPTLEINGIHMHNIRNTDPWTDSMKKVSIIRPKRGEHVLDICTGLGYTAIGSSLRAEKVITVEIDENVLHIAEYNPWSRKLSSEKIDIILGDAFYVIDDFADYGFDKVIHDPPRFALAGKLYSLEFYKKIYSVLKKGGLLFHYTGAPGKYRGLNIQKGVINRLRLSGFRIVHTYKDYGVLAKKI
;
A
#
# COMPACT_ATOMS: atom_id res chain seq x y z
N MET A 1 -0.49 18.84 -26.96
CA MET A 1 -0.82 19.73 -25.82
C MET A 1 0.46 20.43 -25.40
N ARG A 2 0.59 21.75 -25.57
CA ARG A 2 1.77 22.49 -25.12
C ARG A 2 1.64 22.69 -23.61
N VAL A 3 2.52 22.10 -22.80
CA VAL A 3 2.66 22.43 -21.39
C VAL A 3 3.23 23.85 -21.33
N LYS A 4 2.47 24.81 -20.80
CA LYS A 4 3.00 26.14 -20.50
C LYS A 4 3.96 25.98 -19.32
N GLU A 5 5.23 26.29 -19.50
CA GLU A 5 6.16 26.45 -18.39
C GLU A 5 5.72 27.68 -17.58
N ILE A 6 5.54 27.48 -16.28
CA ILE A 6 5.21 28.55 -15.34
C ILE A 6 6.41 28.70 -14.43
N GLU A 7 7.06 29.85 -14.50
CA GLU A 7 8.14 30.19 -13.59
C GLU A 7 7.53 30.61 -12.25
N VAL A 8 7.90 29.92 -11.17
CA VAL A 8 7.38 30.14 -9.83
C VAL A 8 8.52 30.57 -8.91
N ASN A 9 8.39 31.75 -8.34
CA ASN A 9 9.32 32.21 -7.32
C ASN A 9 8.98 31.55 -5.98
N LEU A 10 9.75 30.55 -5.59
CA LEU A 10 9.52 29.80 -4.34
C LEU A 10 9.54 30.70 -3.09
N ARG A 11 10.28 31.82 -3.10
CA ARG A 11 10.32 32.75 -1.96
C ARG A 11 8.96 33.38 -1.67
N THR A 12 8.11 33.56 -2.69
CA THR A 12 6.76 34.10 -2.52
C THR A 12 5.78 33.06 -1.96
N LEU A 13 6.07 31.76 -2.11
CA LEU A 13 5.23 30.67 -1.62
C LEU A 13 5.53 30.28 -0.17
N ILE A 14 6.80 30.39 0.26
CA ILE A 14 7.25 29.98 1.61
C ILE A 14 6.38 30.56 2.74
N PRO A 15 5.99 31.87 2.74
CA PRO A 15 5.16 32.43 3.80
C PRO A 15 3.78 31.79 3.93
N HIS A 16 3.30 31.12 2.89
CA HIS A 16 2.01 30.41 2.87
C HIS A 16 2.07 28.99 3.42
N ILE A 17 3.27 28.45 3.68
CA ILE A 17 3.45 27.14 4.29
C ILE A 17 3.24 27.25 5.80
N LYS A 18 2.00 26.98 6.25
CA LYS A 18 1.63 27.06 7.67
C LYS A 18 1.98 25.80 8.46
N ARG A 19 2.05 24.65 7.82
CA ARG A 19 2.29 23.34 8.45
C ARG A 19 3.50 22.67 7.81
N LYS A 20 4.49 22.33 8.65
CA LYS A 20 5.75 21.72 8.18
C LYS A 20 5.65 20.20 7.96
N ASP A 21 4.58 19.59 8.45
CA ASP A 21 4.37 18.14 8.42
C ASP A 21 3.41 17.69 7.30
N VAL A 22 3.10 18.58 6.34
CA VAL A 22 2.19 18.32 5.22
C VAL A 22 2.90 18.56 3.90
N VAL A 23 2.62 17.74 2.90
CA VAL A 23 2.99 18.01 1.51
C VAL A 23 2.03 19.06 0.94
N TYR A 24 2.57 20.00 0.18
CA TYR A 24 1.80 21.01 -0.54
C TYR A 24 1.91 20.77 -2.04
N TYR A 25 0.83 21.03 -2.76
CA TYR A 25 0.87 21.14 -4.21
C TYR A 25 0.68 22.60 -4.63
N PHE A 26 1.28 22.96 -5.76
CA PHE A 26 1.11 24.25 -6.39
C PHE A 26 0.00 24.16 -7.45
N ASP A 27 -1.01 24.98 -7.32
CA ASP A 27 -2.06 25.10 -8.33
C ASP A 27 -1.68 26.17 -9.37
N PRO A 28 -1.40 25.76 -10.62
CA PRO A 28 -0.97 26.71 -11.66
C PRO A 28 -2.08 27.64 -12.13
N LEU A 29 -3.35 27.36 -11.83
CA LEU A 29 -4.48 28.20 -12.25
C LEU A 29 -4.67 29.36 -11.26
N SER A 30 -4.64 29.07 -9.97
CA SER A 30 -4.79 30.08 -8.93
C SER A 30 -3.48 30.72 -8.49
N LEU A 31 -2.33 30.17 -8.91
CA LEU A 31 -0.97 30.54 -8.47
C LEU A 31 -0.77 30.43 -6.95
N LYS A 32 -1.48 29.51 -6.31
CA LYS A 32 -1.45 29.27 -4.88
C LYS A 32 -0.93 27.88 -4.53
N ILE A 33 -0.47 27.74 -3.30
CA ILE A 33 -0.16 26.41 -2.74
C ILE A 33 -1.28 25.96 -1.80
N HIS A 34 -1.57 24.66 -1.85
CA HIS A 34 -2.58 24.05 -1.01
C HIS A 34 -1.98 22.84 -0.29
N PRO A 35 -2.30 22.62 1.00
CA PRO A 35 -1.91 21.41 1.69
C PRO A 35 -2.66 20.22 1.07
N VAL A 36 -1.97 19.10 0.87
CA VAL A 36 -2.61 17.86 0.40
C VAL A 36 -3.33 17.20 1.56
N THR A 37 -4.57 17.61 1.76
CA THR A 37 -5.45 17.12 2.82
C THR A 37 -6.89 17.00 2.31
N ILE A 38 -7.64 16.04 2.84
CA ILE A 38 -9.09 15.89 2.63
C ILE A 38 -9.72 15.82 4.01
N SER A 39 -10.83 16.55 4.19
CA SER A 39 -11.61 16.53 5.43
C SER A 39 -13.08 16.30 5.08
N ASN A 40 -13.58 15.11 5.41
CA ASN A 40 -14.98 14.72 5.30
C ASN A 40 -15.36 13.89 6.54
N ALA A 41 -15.86 12.65 6.39
CA ALA A 41 -16.07 11.72 7.50
C ALA A 41 -14.76 11.36 8.24
N ASN A 42 -13.63 11.40 7.53
CA ASN A 42 -12.29 11.23 8.08
C ASN A 42 -11.40 12.42 7.68
N TYR A 43 -10.28 12.58 8.37
CA TYR A 43 -9.25 13.53 8.01
C TYR A 43 -8.04 12.80 7.41
N TYR A 44 -7.75 13.08 6.15
CA TYR A 44 -6.62 12.52 5.40
C TYR A 44 -5.56 13.57 5.20
N LYS A 45 -4.31 13.17 5.27
CA LYS A 45 -3.17 14.05 5.07
C LYS A 45 -2.02 13.31 4.40
N LEU A 46 -1.48 13.89 3.33
CA LEU A 46 -0.19 13.46 2.81
C LEU A 46 0.90 14.07 3.70
N ARG A 47 1.42 13.25 4.61
CA ARG A 47 2.38 13.70 5.60
C ARG A 47 3.79 13.69 5.06
N TYR A 48 4.45 14.84 5.11
CA TYR A 48 5.88 14.98 4.86
C TYR A 48 6.69 14.28 5.97
N ILE A 49 7.75 13.58 5.60
CA ILE A 49 8.67 12.89 6.52
C ILE A 49 10.01 13.62 6.57
N GLU A 50 10.72 13.65 5.44
CA GLU A 50 12.04 14.24 5.31
C GLU A 50 12.36 14.46 3.83
N TRP A 51 13.37 15.27 3.52
CA TRP A 51 13.86 15.47 2.16
C TRP A 51 14.22 14.14 1.50
N PHE A 52 13.86 14.01 0.22
CA PHE A 52 14.08 12.83 -0.62
C PHE A 52 13.48 11.51 -0.09
N LYS A 53 12.67 11.54 0.96
CA LYS A 53 11.91 10.39 1.44
C LYS A 53 10.45 10.47 0.99
N ALA A 54 9.90 9.30 0.69
CA ALA A 54 8.50 9.20 0.33
C ALA A 54 7.61 9.65 1.50
N PRO A 55 6.55 10.43 1.25
CA PRO A 55 5.60 10.81 2.28
C PRO A 55 4.78 9.61 2.74
N THR A 56 4.14 9.72 3.91
CA THR A 56 3.15 8.75 4.38
C THR A 56 1.75 9.31 4.29
N LEU A 57 0.78 8.43 4.08
CA LEU A 57 -0.62 8.72 4.33
C LEU A 57 -0.88 8.70 5.83
N GLU A 58 -1.56 9.72 6.33
CA GLU A 58 -2.08 9.77 7.70
C GLU A 58 -3.60 9.92 7.64
N ILE A 59 -4.32 9.04 8.34
CA ILE A 59 -5.78 9.07 8.44
C ILE A 59 -6.13 9.20 9.92
N ASN A 60 -6.84 10.26 10.29
CA ASN A 60 -7.24 10.56 11.67
C ASN A 60 -6.06 10.50 12.67
N GLY A 61 -4.89 11.00 12.26
CA GLY A 61 -3.67 10.99 13.08
C GLY A 61 -2.90 9.67 13.09
N ILE A 62 -3.37 8.64 12.37
CA ILE A 62 -2.72 7.33 12.30
C ILE A 62 -1.93 7.22 10.99
N HIS A 63 -0.62 6.94 11.07
CA HIS A 63 0.20 6.69 9.89
C HIS A 63 -0.11 5.32 9.30
N MET A 64 -0.35 5.29 7.98
CA MET A 64 -0.65 4.05 7.25
C MET A 64 0.61 3.26 6.87
N HIS A 65 1.78 3.89 6.87
CA HIS A 65 3.04 3.23 6.56
C HIS A 65 3.94 3.14 7.80
N ASN A 66 4.88 2.19 7.77
CA ASN A 66 5.96 2.15 8.74
C ASN A 66 6.98 3.27 8.43
N ILE A 67 7.14 4.18 9.39
CA ILE A 67 8.09 5.30 9.30
C ILE A 67 9.15 5.24 10.42
N ARG A 68 9.15 4.16 11.20
CA ARG A 68 10.09 4.01 12.32
C ARG A 68 11.41 3.44 11.82
N ASN A 69 12.46 4.25 11.86
CA ASN A 69 13.80 3.93 11.35
C ASN A 69 13.83 3.54 9.86
N THR A 70 12.86 3.99 9.09
CA THR A 70 12.70 3.75 7.66
C THR A 70 11.80 4.84 7.07
N ASP A 71 11.56 4.79 5.77
CA ASP A 71 10.54 5.58 5.09
C ASP A 71 9.57 4.65 4.34
N PRO A 72 8.39 5.16 3.94
CA PRO A 72 7.37 4.36 3.28
C PRO A 72 7.83 3.63 2.01
N TRP A 73 8.66 4.29 1.18
CA TRP A 73 9.18 3.67 -0.02
C TRP A 73 10.14 2.52 0.29
N THR A 74 11.13 2.77 1.14
CA THR A 74 12.12 1.77 1.54
C THR A 74 11.47 0.55 2.18
N ASP A 75 10.47 0.75 3.07
CA ASP A 75 9.72 -0.35 3.68
C ASP A 75 8.91 -1.14 2.63
N SER A 76 8.26 -0.45 1.69
CA SER A 76 7.52 -1.10 0.60
C SER A 76 8.44 -1.88 -0.33
N MET A 77 9.60 -1.34 -0.70
CA MET A 77 10.60 -2.06 -1.50
C MET A 77 11.14 -3.30 -0.77
N LYS A 78 11.23 -3.27 0.55
CA LYS A 78 11.56 -4.46 1.34
C LYS A 78 10.49 -5.55 1.19
N LYS A 79 9.19 -5.21 1.26
CA LYS A 79 8.08 -6.16 1.03
C LYS A 79 8.16 -6.76 -0.37
N VAL A 80 8.36 -5.94 -1.39
CA VAL A 80 8.56 -6.37 -2.78
C VAL A 80 9.79 -7.27 -2.93
N SER A 81 10.90 -6.95 -2.26
CA SER A 81 12.11 -7.77 -2.29
C SER A 81 11.95 -9.15 -1.65
N ILE A 82 11.03 -9.31 -0.72
CA ILE A 82 10.68 -10.60 -0.10
C ILE A 82 9.95 -11.48 -1.09
N ILE A 83 8.95 -10.93 -1.81
CA ILE A 83 8.11 -11.71 -2.71
C ILE A 83 8.75 -11.90 -4.09
N ARG A 84 9.67 -11.00 -4.47
CA ARG A 84 10.50 -11.06 -5.69
C ARG A 84 9.70 -11.29 -6.96
N PRO A 85 8.86 -10.35 -7.41
CA PRO A 85 8.17 -10.46 -8.69
C PRO A 85 9.16 -10.64 -9.84
N LYS A 86 8.79 -11.44 -10.85
CA LYS A 86 9.60 -11.72 -12.04
C LYS A 86 8.85 -11.30 -13.30
N ARG A 87 9.58 -11.17 -14.39
CA ARG A 87 9.00 -10.97 -15.73
C ARG A 87 8.05 -12.11 -16.08
N GLY A 88 6.88 -11.77 -16.64
CA GLY A 88 5.79 -12.70 -16.96
C GLY A 88 4.91 -13.08 -15.76
N GLU A 89 5.20 -12.62 -14.54
CA GLU A 89 4.38 -12.90 -13.36
C GLU A 89 3.31 -11.83 -13.17
N HIS A 90 2.14 -12.25 -12.69
CA HIS A 90 1.02 -11.41 -12.27
C HIS A 90 0.97 -11.28 -10.76
N VAL A 91 0.85 -10.06 -10.28
CA VAL A 91 0.85 -9.72 -8.84
C VAL A 91 -0.49 -9.13 -8.44
N LEU A 92 -1.08 -9.64 -7.36
CA LEU A 92 -2.16 -8.97 -6.65
C LEU A 92 -1.59 -8.22 -5.45
N ASP A 93 -1.87 -6.93 -5.38
CA ASP A 93 -1.50 -6.05 -4.27
C ASP A 93 -2.77 -5.63 -3.53
N ILE A 94 -2.89 -6.01 -2.26
CA ILE A 94 -4.09 -5.80 -1.46
C ILE A 94 -3.86 -4.66 -0.49
N CYS A 95 -4.69 -3.62 -0.57
CA CYS A 95 -4.60 -2.33 0.09
C CYS A 95 -3.54 -1.44 -0.58
N THR A 96 -3.94 -0.79 -1.66
CA THR A 96 -3.08 0.07 -2.49
C THR A 96 -2.39 1.17 -1.68
N GLY A 97 -3.13 1.88 -0.83
CA GLY A 97 -2.62 3.04 -0.12
C GLY A 97 -2.05 4.08 -1.09
N LEU A 98 -0.80 4.50 -0.88
CA LEU A 98 -0.09 5.38 -1.83
C LEU A 98 0.55 4.61 -3.01
N GLY A 99 0.32 3.30 -3.13
CA GLY A 99 0.71 2.47 -4.27
C GLY A 99 2.18 2.08 -4.32
N TYR A 100 2.93 2.22 -3.25
CA TYR A 100 4.37 1.95 -3.29
C TYR A 100 4.72 0.49 -3.55
N THR A 101 3.95 -0.46 -2.99
CA THR A 101 4.11 -1.90 -3.23
C THR A 101 3.70 -2.29 -4.66
N ALA A 102 2.60 -1.73 -5.16
CA ALA A 102 2.16 -1.93 -6.54
C ALA A 102 3.20 -1.41 -7.54
N ILE A 103 3.67 -0.17 -7.35
CA ILE A 103 4.71 0.43 -8.20
C ILE A 103 6.00 -0.39 -8.14
N GLY A 104 6.45 -0.76 -6.94
CA GLY A 104 7.66 -1.57 -6.79
C GLY A 104 7.55 -2.93 -7.48
N SER A 105 6.39 -3.58 -7.40
CA SER A 105 6.10 -4.84 -8.08
C SER A 105 6.09 -4.70 -9.60
N SER A 106 5.51 -3.63 -10.13
CA SER A 106 5.39 -3.37 -11.57
C SER A 106 6.73 -3.16 -12.28
N LEU A 107 7.80 -2.85 -11.54
CA LEU A 107 9.15 -2.72 -12.11
C LEU A 107 9.65 -4.03 -12.72
N ARG A 108 9.14 -5.17 -12.27
CA ARG A 108 9.56 -6.51 -12.73
C ARG A 108 8.41 -7.38 -13.19
N ALA A 109 7.24 -7.30 -12.55
CA ALA A 109 6.05 -8.05 -12.93
C ALA A 109 5.58 -7.69 -14.35
N GLU A 110 4.84 -8.58 -14.97
CA GLU A 110 4.11 -8.33 -16.22
C GLU A 110 2.93 -7.42 -15.94
N LYS A 111 2.13 -7.75 -14.94
CA LYS A 111 0.94 -7.03 -14.56
C LYS A 111 0.79 -7.00 -13.04
N VAL A 112 0.28 -5.90 -12.52
CA VAL A 112 -0.12 -5.74 -11.13
C VAL A 112 -1.56 -5.30 -11.09
N ILE A 113 -2.38 -6.01 -10.32
CA ILE A 113 -3.72 -5.55 -9.94
C ILE A 113 -3.63 -5.11 -8.50
N THR A 114 -4.08 -3.90 -8.20
CA THR A 114 -4.09 -3.38 -6.82
C THR A 114 -5.49 -2.95 -6.42
N VAL A 115 -5.88 -3.21 -5.17
CA VAL A 115 -7.25 -2.99 -4.67
C VAL A 115 -7.22 -2.00 -3.51
N GLU A 116 -8.03 -0.95 -3.62
CA GLU A 116 -8.22 0.07 -2.57
C GLU A 116 -9.70 0.27 -2.30
N ILE A 117 -10.07 0.35 -1.03
CA ILE A 117 -11.46 0.54 -0.63
C ILE A 117 -11.87 2.02 -0.57
N ASP A 118 -10.91 2.90 -0.35
CA ASP A 118 -11.16 4.32 -0.04
C ASP A 118 -10.69 5.23 -1.19
N GLU A 119 -11.66 5.82 -1.89
CA GLU A 119 -11.39 6.75 -3.00
C GLU A 119 -10.55 7.98 -2.56
N ASN A 120 -10.71 8.44 -1.30
CA ASN A 120 -9.94 9.57 -0.79
C ASN A 120 -8.44 9.23 -0.69
N VAL A 121 -8.11 7.97 -0.44
CA VAL A 121 -6.73 7.48 -0.42
C VAL A 121 -6.13 7.58 -1.83
N LEU A 122 -6.86 7.13 -2.85
CA LEU A 122 -6.44 7.24 -4.25
C LEU A 122 -6.32 8.70 -4.67
N HIS A 123 -7.26 9.54 -4.27
CA HIS A 123 -7.20 10.98 -4.56
C HIS A 123 -5.98 11.66 -3.90
N ILE A 124 -5.62 11.32 -2.66
CA ILE A 124 -4.37 11.78 -2.03
C ILE A 124 -3.14 11.30 -2.80
N ALA A 125 -3.17 10.06 -3.32
CA ALA A 125 -2.07 9.49 -4.10
C ALA A 125 -1.80 10.25 -5.41
N GLU A 126 -2.81 10.85 -6.04
CA GLU A 126 -2.66 11.69 -7.26
C GLU A 126 -1.72 12.89 -7.03
N TYR A 127 -1.73 13.47 -5.82
CA TYR A 127 -0.86 14.59 -5.44
C TYR A 127 0.52 14.16 -4.93
N ASN A 128 0.77 12.86 -4.85
CA ASN A 128 2.04 12.33 -4.36
C ASN A 128 3.01 12.06 -5.53
N PRO A 129 4.14 12.78 -5.64
CA PRO A 129 5.09 12.54 -6.71
C PRO A 129 5.64 11.12 -6.76
N TRP A 130 5.70 10.43 -5.61
CA TRP A 130 6.16 9.04 -5.51
C TRP A 130 5.13 8.04 -6.02
N SER A 131 3.85 8.42 -6.08
CA SER A 131 2.75 7.60 -6.60
C SER A 131 2.57 7.72 -8.12
N ARG A 132 3.32 8.58 -8.78
CA ARG A 132 3.14 8.93 -10.20
C ARG A 132 3.10 7.71 -11.14
N LYS A 133 3.83 6.65 -10.80
CA LYS A 133 3.84 5.41 -11.60
C LYS A 133 2.63 4.50 -11.36
N LEU A 134 1.70 4.85 -10.49
CA LEU A 134 0.41 4.14 -10.41
C LEU A 134 -0.40 4.21 -11.70
N SER A 135 -0.20 5.26 -12.52
CA SER A 135 -0.81 5.40 -13.84
C SER A 135 -0.12 4.58 -14.94
N SER A 136 0.82 3.70 -14.60
CA SER A 136 1.49 2.81 -15.56
C SER A 136 0.50 1.80 -16.13
N GLU A 137 0.59 1.50 -17.43
CA GLU A 137 -0.20 0.47 -18.13
C GLU A 137 -0.05 -0.94 -17.50
N LYS A 138 1.01 -1.14 -16.70
CA LYS A 138 1.22 -2.38 -15.96
C LYS A 138 0.41 -2.49 -14.68
N ILE A 139 -0.27 -1.44 -14.24
CA ILE A 139 -0.99 -1.41 -12.97
C ILE A 139 -2.46 -1.12 -13.24
N ASP A 140 -3.32 -2.03 -12.84
CA ASP A 140 -4.76 -1.80 -12.77
C ASP A 140 -5.16 -1.54 -11.32
N ILE A 141 -5.82 -0.40 -11.09
CA ILE A 141 -6.34 -0.03 -9.78
C ILE A 141 -7.83 -0.36 -9.74
N ILE A 142 -8.24 -1.10 -8.74
CA ILE A 142 -9.65 -1.43 -8.50
C ILE A 142 -10.10 -0.76 -7.21
N LEU A 143 -11.09 0.10 -7.32
CA LEU A 143 -11.76 0.69 -6.16
C LEU A 143 -12.83 -0.28 -5.64
N GLY A 144 -12.64 -0.80 -4.43
CA GLY A 144 -13.56 -1.74 -3.82
C GLY A 144 -13.02 -2.41 -2.56
N ASP A 145 -13.91 -3.07 -1.80
CA ASP A 145 -13.50 -3.87 -0.65
C ASP A 145 -12.84 -5.17 -1.12
N ALA A 146 -11.54 -5.32 -0.85
CA ALA A 146 -10.75 -6.47 -1.26
C ALA A 146 -11.35 -7.81 -0.80
N PHE A 147 -12.13 -7.82 0.31
CA PHE A 147 -12.79 -9.02 0.80
C PHE A 147 -13.82 -9.58 -0.19
N TYR A 148 -14.47 -8.70 -0.97
CA TYR A 148 -15.47 -9.08 -1.98
C TYR A 148 -14.86 -9.10 -3.38
N VAL A 149 -14.10 -8.08 -3.75
CA VAL A 149 -13.47 -7.97 -5.09
C VAL A 149 -12.59 -9.17 -5.43
N ILE A 150 -11.97 -9.80 -4.44
CA ILE A 150 -11.08 -10.95 -4.67
C ILE A 150 -11.82 -12.15 -5.31
N ASP A 151 -13.13 -12.27 -5.13
CA ASP A 151 -13.91 -13.36 -5.71
C ASP A 151 -14.01 -13.25 -7.23
N ASP A 152 -13.91 -12.04 -7.78
CA ASP A 152 -13.92 -11.77 -9.22
C ASP A 152 -12.63 -12.26 -9.90
N PHE A 153 -11.61 -12.60 -9.13
CA PHE A 153 -10.32 -13.08 -9.64
C PHE A 153 -10.16 -14.61 -9.59
N ALA A 154 -11.24 -15.37 -9.35
CA ALA A 154 -11.16 -16.82 -9.15
C ALA A 154 -10.40 -17.56 -10.26
N ASP A 155 -10.55 -17.14 -11.51
CA ASP A 155 -9.92 -17.76 -12.68
C ASP A 155 -8.65 -17.02 -13.16
N TYR A 156 -8.26 -15.92 -12.52
CA TYR A 156 -7.13 -15.10 -13.00
C TYR A 156 -5.77 -15.77 -12.78
N GLY A 157 -5.57 -16.37 -11.64
CA GLY A 157 -4.34 -17.09 -11.29
C GLY A 157 -3.13 -16.17 -11.10
N PHE A 158 -2.96 -15.61 -9.92
CA PHE A 158 -1.80 -14.79 -9.57
C PHE A 158 -0.57 -15.65 -9.21
N ASP A 159 0.60 -15.17 -9.59
CA ASP A 159 1.88 -15.76 -9.18
C ASP A 159 2.30 -15.31 -7.78
N LYS A 160 1.95 -14.07 -7.45
CA LYS A 160 2.31 -13.41 -6.18
C LYS A 160 1.14 -12.62 -5.62
N VAL A 161 1.04 -12.59 -4.29
CA VAL A 161 0.13 -11.69 -3.57
C VAL A 161 0.93 -10.94 -2.51
N ILE A 162 0.82 -9.62 -2.51
CA ILE A 162 1.25 -8.75 -1.38
C ILE A 162 -0.02 -8.39 -0.63
N HIS A 163 -0.04 -8.70 0.66
CA HIS A 163 -1.13 -8.35 1.56
C HIS A 163 -0.61 -7.42 2.65
N ASP A 164 -0.87 -6.13 2.48
CA ASP A 164 -0.38 -5.05 3.37
C ASP A 164 -1.55 -4.26 3.97
N PRO A 165 -2.42 -4.93 4.74
CA PRO A 165 -3.65 -4.31 5.23
C PRO A 165 -3.36 -3.30 6.36
N PRO A 166 -4.29 -2.37 6.64
CA PRO A 166 -4.30 -1.61 7.87
C PRO A 166 -4.24 -2.54 9.09
N ARG A 167 -3.92 -1.95 10.26
CA ARG A 167 -3.82 -2.73 11.51
C ARG A 167 -5.06 -3.57 11.75
N PHE A 168 -4.89 -4.75 12.33
CA PHE A 168 -5.96 -5.71 12.65
C PHE A 168 -7.23 -5.07 13.25
N ALA A 169 -7.07 -4.09 14.14
CA ALA A 169 -8.20 -3.39 14.75
C ALA A 169 -9.07 -2.59 13.75
N LEU A 170 -8.53 -2.23 12.59
CA LEU A 170 -9.22 -1.45 11.55
C LEU A 170 -9.75 -2.33 10.42
N ALA A 171 -9.07 -3.44 10.12
CA ALA A 171 -9.34 -4.29 8.96
C ALA A 171 -9.44 -5.78 9.33
N GLY A 172 -10.08 -6.10 10.43
CA GLY A 172 -10.17 -7.47 10.98
C GLY A 172 -10.63 -8.54 9.99
N LYS A 173 -11.54 -8.21 9.06
CA LYS A 173 -11.99 -9.10 7.97
C LYS A 173 -10.82 -9.60 7.11
N LEU A 174 -9.87 -8.73 6.77
CA LEU A 174 -8.71 -9.05 5.94
C LEU A 174 -7.68 -9.96 6.65
N TYR A 175 -7.86 -10.18 7.94
CA TYR A 175 -7.07 -11.15 8.74
C TYR A 175 -7.83 -12.45 9.03
N SER A 176 -9.05 -12.63 8.48
CA SER A 176 -9.88 -13.78 8.73
C SER A 176 -9.38 -15.04 8.01
N LEU A 177 -9.76 -16.22 8.52
CA LEU A 177 -9.53 -17.50 7.85
C LEU A 177 -10.20 -17.53 6.47
N GLU A 178 -11.39 -16.95 6.38
CA GLU A 178 -12.16 -16.87 5.14
C GLU A 178 -11.38 -16.10 4.07
N PHE A 179 -10.85 -14.91 4.41
CA PHE A 179 -10.09 -14.12 3.47
C PHE A 179 -8.81 -14.81 3.01
N TYR A 180 -8.11 -15.51 3.91
CA TYR A 180 -6.93 -16.28 3.49
C TYR A 180 -7.27 -17.46 2.58
N LYS A 181 -8.45 -18.08 2.72
CA LYS A 181 -8.93 -19.08 1.75
C LYS A 181 -9.20 -18.46 0.38
N LYS A 182 -9.77 -17.25 0.34
CA LYS A 182 -9.94 -16.49 -0.91
C LYS A 182 -8.59 -16.13 -1.55
N ILE A 183 -7.61 -15.68 -0.78
CA ILE A 183 -6.24 -15.45 -1.31
C ILE A 183 -5.64 -16.77 -1.83
N TYR A 184 -5.87 -17.87 -1.12
CA TYR A 184 -5.39 -19.18 -1.57
C TYR A 184 -6.02 -19.60 -2.91
N SER A 185 -7.33 -19.37 -3.11
CA SER A 185 -8.01 -19.75 -4.36
C SER A 185 -7.43 -19.02 -5.56
N VAL A 186 -7.20 -17.71 -5.49
CA VAL A 186 -6.72 -16.87 -6.60
C VAL A 186 -5.23 -17.03 -6.93
N LEU A 187 -4.44 -17.64 -6.06
CA LEU A 187 -3.03 -17.94 -6.32
C LEU A 187 -2.89 -19.20 -7.19
N LYS A 188 -1.93 -19.19 -8.09
CA LYS A 188 -1.45 -20.41 -8.79
C LYS A 188 -0.81 -21.39 -7.80
N LYS A 189 -0.83 -22.68 -8.11
CA LYS A 189 -0.02 -23.67 -7.38
C LYS A 189 1.45 -23.24 -7.40
N GLY A 190 2.08 -23.24 -6.24
CA GLY A 190 3.44 -22.72 -6.08
C GLY A 190 3.56 -21.21 -5.91
N GLY A 191 2.47 -20.45 -6.06
CA GLY A 191 2.41 -19.02 -5.87
C GLY A 191 2.73 -18.60 -4.43
N LEU A 192 3.19 -17.36 -4.27
CA LEU A 192 3.65 -16.84 -2.98
C LEU A 192 2.73 -15.73 -2.47
N LEU A 193 2.46 -15.75 -1.18
CA LEU A 193 1.83 -14.68 -0.42
C LEU A 193 2.85 -14.08 0.55
N PHE A 194 3.06 -12.77 0.50
CA PHE A 194 3.65 -12.04 1.61
C PHE A 194 2.56 -11.26 2.33
N HIS A 195 2.41 -11.51 3.63
CA HIS A 195 1.49 -10.77 4.49
C HIS A 195 2.26 -9.95 5.52
N TYR A 196 2.13 -8.62 5.42
CA TYR A 196 2.68 -7.71 6.42
C TYR A 196 1.80 -7.71 7.67
N THR A 197 2.36 -7.99 8.82
CA THR A 197 1.63 -8.02 10.09
C THR A 197 2.04 -6.89 11.03
N GLY A 198 3.23 -6.35 10.82
CA GLY A 198 3.86 -5.48 11.82
C GLY A 198 3.96 -6.16 13.18
N ALA A 199 4.04 -5.35 14.23
CA ALA A 199 4.04 -5.82 15.62
C ALA A 199 3.07 -5.01 16.51
N PRO A 200 1.80 -4.85 16.11
CA PRO A 200 0.84 -4.11 16.93
C PRO A 200 0.56 -4.86 18.24
N GLY A 201 0.56 -4.13 19.34
CA GLY A 201 0.24 -4.72 20.66
C GLY A 201 1.34 -5.58 21.28
N LYS A 202 2.56 -5.57 20.72
CA LYS A 202 3.72 -6.32 21.27
C LYS A 202 3.90 -6.12 22.78
N TYR A 203 3.77 -4.89 23.27
CA TYR A 203 3.90 -4.56 24.69
C TYR A 203 2.65 -4.92 25.51
N ARG A 204 1.56 -5.36 24.88
CA ARG A 204 0.33 -5.82 25.55
C ARG A 204 0.15 -7.34 25.48
N GLY A 205 1.21 -8.09 25.16
CA GLY A 205 1.17 -9.56 25.06
C GLY A 205 0.41 -10.10 23.82
N LEU A 206 -0.06 -9.24 22.91
CA LEU A 206 -0.78 -9.67 21.72
C LEU A 206 0.21 -10.11 20.64
N ASN A 207 0.08 -11.35 20.18
CA ASN A 207 0.87 -11.89 19.08
C ASN A 207 0.01 -12.11 17.84
N ILE A 208 -0.24 -11.01 17.12
CA ILE A 208 -1.03 -11.03 15.86
C ILE A 208 -0.39 -11.99 14.86
N GLN A 209 0.94 -11.98 14.73
CA GLN A 209 1.66 -12.81 13.77
C GLN A 209 1.43 -14.32 14.00
N LYS A 210 1.38 -14.77 15.26
CA LYS A 210 1.07 -16.18 15.59
C LYS A 210 -0.33 -16.57 15.11
N GLY A 211 -1.32 -15.70 15.33
CA GLY A 211 -2.69 -15.92 14.88
C GLY A 211 -2.80 -15.95 13.34
N VAL A 212 -2.06 -15.07 12.65
CA VAL A 212 -1.97 -15.06 11.18
C VAL A 212 -1.37 -16.37 10.67
N ILE A 213 -0.24 -16.81 11.20
CA ILE A 213 0.43 -18.07 10.80
C ILE A 213 -0.53 -19.25 10.94
N ASN A 214 -1.26 -19.33 12.05
CA ASN A 214 -2.21 -20.42 12.28
C ASN A 214 -3.33 -20.43 11.23
N ARG A 215 -3.94 -19.27 10.95
CA ARG A 215 -5.01 -19.17 9.94
C ARG A 215 -4.49 -19.41 8.52
N LEU A 216 -3.28 -18.98 8.17
CA LEU A 216 -2.67 -19.29 6.89
C LEU A 216 -2.48 -20.81 6.69
N ARG A 217 -2.01 -21.53 7.73
CA ARG A 217 -1.91 -23.00 7.68
C ARG A 217 -3.27 -23.67 7.51
N LEU A 218 -4.28 -23.22 8.25
CA LEU A 218 -5.66 -23.71 8.13
C LEU A 218 -6.28 -23.42 6.76
N SER A 219 -5.77 -22.41 6.03
CA SER A 219 -6.19 -22.09 4.66
C SER A 219 -5.44 -22.91 3.59
N GLY A 220 -4.51 -23.80 3.97
CA GLY A 220 -3.75 -24.62 3.06
C GLY A 220 -2.36 -24.10 2.72
N PHE A 221 -1.97 -22.93 3.22
CA PHE A 221 -0.63 -22.40 2.95
C PHE A 221 0.46 -23.13 3.73
N ARG A 222 1.59 -23.38 3.06
CA ARG A 222 2.85 -23.71 3.73
C ARG A 222 3.59 -22.42 4.08
N ILE A 223 3.95 -22.24 5.35
CA ILE A 223 4.79 -21.11 5.77
C ILE A 223 6.21 -21.34 5.27
N VAL A 224 6.72 -20.39 4.50
CA VAL A 224 8.10 -20.42 3.96
C VAL A 224 9.06 -19.73 4.91
N HIS A 225 8.68 -18.53 5.39
CA HIS A 225 9.51 -17.78 6.33
C HIS A 225 8.66 -16.87 7.21
N THR A 226 9.11 -16.66 8.43
CA THR A 226 8.50 -15.72 9.38
C THR A 226 9.52 -14.62 9.69
N TYR A 227 9.24 -13.43 9.21
CA TYR A 227 10.00 -12.23 9.55
C TYR A 227 9.45 -11.69 10.87
N LYS A 228 10.16 -11.93 11.96
CA LYS A 228 9.73 -11.55 13.32
C LYS A 228 9.33 -10.07 13.37
N ASP A 229 8.16 -9.81 13.95
CA ASP A 229 7.60 -8.46 14.13
C ASP A 229 7.42 -7.67 12.79
N TYR A 230 7.38 -8.36 11.64
CA TYR A 230 7.29 -7.72 10.34
C TYR A 230 6.24 -8.38 9.43
N GLY A 231 6.40 -9.66 9.11
CA GLY A 231 5.46 -10.34 8.20
C GLY A 231 5.72 -11.82 8.03
N VAL A 232 4.89 -12.45 7.20
CA VAL A 232 4.93 -13.89 6.93
C VAL A 232 4.98 -14.10 5.42
N LEU A 233 5.92 -14.92 4.96
CA LEU A 233 5.97 -15.44 3.60
C LEU A 233 5.39 -16.85 3.58
N ALA A 234 4.36 -17.06 2.78
CA ALA A 234 3.67 -18.33 2.64
C ALA A 234 3.57 -18.75 1.17
N LYS A 235 3.39 -20.04 0.91
CA LYS A 235 3.33 -20.65 -0.42
C LYS A 235 2.09 -21.51 -0.55
N LYS A 236 1.37 -21.39 -1.67
CA LYS A 236 0.31 -22.33 -2.07
C LYS A 236 0.95 -23.66 -2.51
N ILE A 237 0.54 -24.77 -1.94
CA ILE A 237 1.01 -26.12 -2.26
C ILE A 237 0.04 -26.88 -3.15
#